data_80e15ca1a6fc44e654ad09049b7079f5
#
_entry.id   80e15ca1a6fc44e654ad09049b7079f5
#
_cell.length_a   1.000
_cell.length_b   1.000
_cell.length_c   1.000
_cell.angle_alpha   90.00
_cell.angle_beta   90.00
_cell.angle_gamma   90.00
#
_symmetry.space_group_name_H-M   'P 1'
#
loop_
_entity.id
_entity.type
_entity.pdbx_description
1 polymer ?
#
loop_
_entity_poly.entity_id
_entity_poly.type
_entity_poly.pdbx_seq_one_letter_code
_entity_poly.pdbx_strand_id
1 'polypeptide(L)'
;MELDKYFAKGELIPAIVAEAETGEVLMLAYMNRESLQKTLETGYTWFYSRSRQTLWNKGATSGHVQKVVSIAADCDDDTLLVKVVQTGPACHTGSHSCFFKEIF
;
A
#
# COMPACT_ATOMS: atom_id res chain seq x y z
N MET A 1 0.47 8.17 17.42
CA MET A 1 1.26 8.78 16.33
C MET A 1 0.42 9.77 15.58
N GLU A 2 0.96 10.95 15.31
CA GLU A 2 0.23 12.00 14.62
C GLU A 2 0.28 11.76 13.10
N LEU A 3 -0.88 11.65 12.47
CA LEU A 3 -0.99 11.33 11.05
C LEU A 3 -1.55 12.49 10.20
N ASP A 4 -1.95 13.59 10.83
CA ASP A 4 -2.65 14.68 10.12
C ASP A 4 -1.83 15.25 8.96
N LYS A 5 -0.52 15.35 9.10
CA LYS A 5 0.33 15.96 8.08
C LYS A 5 0.33 15.17 6.77
N TYR A 6 0.08 13.87 6.83
CA TYR A 6 0.03 13.03 5.63
C TYR A 6 -1.28 13.18 4.86
N PHE A 7 -2.26 13.86 5.46
CA PHE A 7 -3.58 14.08 4.87
C PHE A 7 -3.89 15.57 4.72
N ALA A 8 -2.85 16.42 4.81
CA ALA A 8 -3.03 17.88 4.68
C ALA A 8 -3.46 18.31 3.27
N LYS A 9 -3.06 17.54 2.24
CA LYS A 9 -3.35 17.84 0.85
C LYS A 9 -4.60 17.14 0.31
N GLY A 10 -5.20 16.26 1.11
CA GLY A 10 -6.42 15.56 0.71
C GLY A 10 -6.70 14.38 1.65
N GLU A 11 -7.86 13.77 1.46
CA GLU A 11 -8.31 12.67 2.31
C GLU A 11 -7.57 11.36 2.01
N LEU A 12 -6.98 11.25 0.84
CA LEU A 12 -6.26 10.05 0.42
C LEU A 12 -4.81 10.38 0.15
N ILE A 13 -3.93 9.42 0.48
CA ILE A 13 -2.52 9.49 0.17
C ILE A 13 -2.16 8.28 -0.68
N PRO A 14 -1.44 8.46 -1.80
CA PRO A 14 -0.97 7.32 -2.59
C PRO A 14 0.13 6.57 -1.84
N ALA A 15 0.07 5.25 -1.91
CA ALA A 15 1.04 4.36 -1.29
C ALA A 15 1.65 3.48 -2.38
N ILE A 16 2.94 3.67 -2.60
CA ILE A 16 3.73 2.81 -3.48
C ILE A 16 4.17 1.62 -2.63
N VAL A 17 3.86 0.41 -3.09
CA VAL A 17 4.22 -0.81 -2.37
C VAL A 17 5.34 -1.51 -3.11
N ALA A 18 6.43 -1.79 -2.41
CA ALA A 18 7.62 -2.43 -2.99
C ALA A 18 8.03 -3.62 -2.14
N GLU A 19 8.62 -4.62 -2.79
CA GLU A 19 9.20 -5.77 -2.11
C GLU A 19 10.44 -5.33 -1.33
N ALA A 20 10.49 -5.64 -0.03
CA ALA A 20 11.56 -5.15 0.83
C ALA A 20 12.94 -5.71 0.44
N GLU A 21 13.00 -6.98 0.01
CA GLU A 21 14.27 -7.62 -0.33
C GLU A 21 14.87 -7.13 -1.64
N THR A 22 14.03 -6.90 -2.65
CA THR A 22 14.51 -6.61 -4.01
C THR A 22 14.33 -5.17 -4.43
N GLY A 23 13.42 -4.45 -3.77
CA GLY A 23 13.03 -3.11 -4.19
C GLY A 23 12.05 -3.09 -5.36
N GLU A 24 11.61 -4.26 -5.83
CA GLU A 24 10.66 -4.30 -6.94
C GLU A 24 9.35 -3.63 -6.54
N VAL A 25 8.87 -2.71 -7.39
CA VAL A 25 7.59 -2.06 -7.17
C VAL A 25 6.48 -3.04 -7.52
N LEU A 26 5.58 -3.27 -6.57
CA LEU A 26 4.52 -4.28 -6.71
C LEU A 26 3.20 -3.67 -7.15
N MET A 27 2.82 -2.55 -6.56
CA MET A 27 1.53 -1.92 -6.83
C MET A 27 1.50 -0.50 -6.30
N LEU A 28 0.46 0.24 -6.68
CA LEU A 28 0.11 1.51 -6.06
C LEU A 28 -1.35 1.45 -5.66
N ALA A 29 -1.66 1.87 -4.45
CA ALA A 29 -3.03 1.97 -3.95
C ALA A 29 -3.12 3.20 -3.07
N TYR A 30 -4.32 3.48 -2.56
CA TYR A 30 -4.55 4.67 -1.75
C TYR A 30 -4.89 4.27 -0.33
N MET A 31 -4.46 5.10 0.61
CA MET A 31 -4.81 4.97 2.01
C MET A 31 -5.54 6.22 2.46
N ASN A 32 -6.56 6.05 3.29
CA ASN A 32 -7.09 7.13 4.09
C ASN A 32 -6.47 7.04 5.49
N ARG A 33 -6.84 7.96 6.36
CA ARG A 33 -6.30 8.00 7.72
C ARG A 33 -6.55 6.68 8.46
N GLU A 34 -7.74 6.13 8.33
CA GLU A 34 -8.12 4.90 9.02
C GLU A 34 -7.33 3.69 8.50
N SER A 35 -7.14 3.56 7.18
CA SER A 35 -6.37 2.44 6.63
C SER A 35 -4.90 2.53 7.00
N LEU A 36 -4.33 3.73 7.02
CA LEU A 36 -2.96 3.91 7.48
C LEU A 36 -2.83 3.53 8.96
N GLN A 37 -3.78 3.96 9.79
CA GLN A 37 -3.80 3.60 11.21
C GLN A 37 -3.85 2.09 11.40
N LYS A 38 -4.73 1.39 10.65
CA LYS A 38 -4.83 -0.07 10.72
C LYS A 38 -3.54 -0.75 10.25
N THR A 39 -2.90 -0.21 9.23
CA THR A 39 -1.61 -0.74 8.76
C THR A 39 -0.55 -0.65 9.85
N LEU A 40 -0.49 0.48 10.54
CA LEU A 40 0.46 0.69 11.64
C LEU A 40 0.17 -0.23 12.82
N GLU A 41 -1.10 -0.47 13.11
CA GLU A 41 -1.51 -1.31 14.25
C GLU A 41 -1.32 -2.79 13.98
N THR A 42 -1.60 -3.25 12.76
CA THR A 42 -1.60 -4.68 12.46
C THR A 42 -0.28 -5.17 11.86
N GLY A 43 0.50 -4.29 11.25
CA GLY A 43 1.71 -4.69 10.53
C GLY A 43 1.45 -5.29 9.16
N TYR A 44 0.20 -5.23 8.67
CA TYR A 44 -0.20 -5.68 7.35
C TYR A 44 -0.91 -4.54 6.61
N THR A 45 -0.82 -4.53 5.28
CA THR A 45 -1.34 -3.39 4.52
C THR A 45 -2.86 -3.35 4.48
N TRP A 46 -3.38 -2.17 4.76
CA TRP A 46 -4.78 -1.80 4.60
C TRP A 46 -4.84 -0.59 3.67
N PHE A 47 -5.80 -0.61 2.76
CA PHE A 47 -5.96 0.45 1.78
C PHE A 47 -7.41 0.95 1.79
N TYR A 48 -7.65 2.05 1.09
CA TYR A 48 -8.98 2.56 0.85
C TYR A 48 -9.32 2.43 -0.63
N SER A 49 -10.41 1.71 -0.93
CA SER A 49 -10.89 1.57 -2.30
C SER A 49 -11.73 2.77 -2.68
N ARG A 50 -11.27 3.53 -3.68
CA ARG A 50 -11.99 4.72 -4.15
C ARG A 50 -13.31 4.35 -4.83
N SER A 51 -13.33 3.25 -5.58
CA SER A 51 -14.52 2.82 -6.31
C SER A 51 -15.59 2.25 -5.39
N ARG A 52 -15.18 1.50 -4.35
CA ARG A 52 -16.12 0.89 -3.40
C ARG A 52 -16.38 1.75 -2.19
N GLN A 53 -15.58 2.78 -1.97
CA GLN A 53 -15.61 3.66 -0.78
C GLN A 53 -15.56 2.85 0.52
N THR A 54 -14.63 1.90 0.57
CA THR A 54 -14.47 1.04 1.74
C THR A 54 -13.00 0.68 1.96
N LEU A 55 -12.66 0.34 3.19
CA LEU A 55 -11.34 -0.17 3.53
C LEU A 55 -11.19 -1.60 3.04
N TRP A 56 -9.97 -2.00 2.71
CA TRP A 56 -9.69 -3.41 2.42
C TRP A 56 -8.30 -3.78 2.91
N ASN A 57 -8.22 -4.99 3.46
CA ASN A 57 -6.99 -5.59 3.94
C ASN A 57 -6.43 -6.46 2.81
N LYS A 58 -5.26 -6.08 2.29
CA LYS A 58 -4.65 -6.80 1.18
C LYS A 58 -4.40 -8.25 1.57
N GLY A 59 -4.95 -9.17 0.79
CA GLY A 59 -4.77 -10.60 1.01
C GLY A 59 -5.72 -11.23 2.00
N ALA A 60 -6.70 -10.49 2.55
CA ALA A 60 -7.64 -11.04 3.52
C ALA A 60 -8.42 -12.25 3.00
N THR A 61 -8.74 -12.25 1.71
CA THR A 61 -9.47 -13.35 1.06
C THR A 61 -8.53 -14.31 0.35
N SER A 62 -7.56 -13.78 -0.40
CA SER A 62 -6.67 -14.60 -1.24
C SER A 62 -5.52 -15.24 -0.46
N GLY A 63 -5.19 -14.72 0.70
CA GLY A 63 -4.00 -15.14 1.45
C GLY A 63 -2.71 -14.46 0.96
N HIS A 64 -2.78 -13.64 -0.08
CA HIS A 64 -1.60 -12.96 -0.64
C HIS A 64 -1.35 -11.65 0.12
N VAL A 65 -1.01 -11.80 1.40
CA VAL A 65 -0.82 -10.69 2.33
C VAL A 65 0.50 -9.96 2.10
N GLN A 66 0.56 -8.75 2.61
CA GLN A 66 1.76 -7.91 2.57
C GLN A 66 2.13 -7.54 4.00
N LYS A 67 3.16 -8.21 4.53
CA LYS A 67 3.68 -7.87 5.85
C LYS A 67 4.58 -6.66 5.74
N VAL A 68 4.26 -5.61 6.48
CA VAL A 68 4.99 -4.34 6.42
C VAL A 68 6.34 -4.47 7.11
N VAL A 69 7.40 -4.06 6.40
CA VAL A 69 8.74 -3.95 6.94
C VAL A 69 9.04 -2.50 7.32
N SER A 70 8.69 -1.55 6.44
CA SER A 70 8.89 -0.13 6.71
C SER A 70 7.91 0.72 5.92
N ILE A 71 7.64 1.92 6.42
CA ILE A 71 6.85 2.93 5.74
C ILE A 71 7.60 4.24 5.84
N ALA A 72 7.81 4.90 4.72
CA ALA A 72 8.44 6.22 4.66
C ALA A 72 7.54 7.17 3.89
N ALA A 73 7.45 8.41 4.34
CA ALA A 73 6.81 9.48 3.58
C ALA A 73 7.85 10.16 2.70
N ASP A 74 7.42 10.74 1.60
CA ASP A 74 8.32 11.51 0.76
C ASP A 74 8.57 12.91 1.34
N CYS A 75 9.35 13.73 0.64
CA CYS A 75 9.88 14.97 1.20
C CYS A 75 8.80 16.00 1.56
N ASP A 76 7.62 15.93 0.96
CA ASP A 76 6.52 16.87 1.24
C ASP A 76 5.28 16.17 1.84
N ASP A 77 5.46 14.95 2.35
CA ASP A 77 4.45 14.22 3.13
C ASP A 77 3.15 13.94 2.37
N ASP A 78 3.23 13.70 1.07
CA ASP A 78 2.04 13.43 0.27
C ASP A 78 2.08 12.11 -0.51
N THR A 79 3.09 11.28 -0.29
CA THR A 79 3.21 9.95 -0.89
C THR A 79 3.93 9.03 0.09
N LEU A 80 3.48 7.79 0.19
CA LEU A 80 4.12 6.80 1.05
C LEU A 80 4.84 5.75 0.22
N LEU A 81 5.99 5.31 0.73
CA LEU A 81 6.67 4.12 0.24
C LEU A 81 6.57 3.05 1.31
N VAL A 82 5.83 1.98 1.00
CA VAL A 82 5.57 0.87 1.91
C VAL A 82 6.38 -0.32 1.43
N LYS A 83 7.38 -0.71 2.21
CA LYS A 83 8.18 -1.91 1.90
C LYS A 83 7.61 -3.09 2.65
N VAL A 84 7.41 -4.19 1.93
CA VAL A 84 6.70 -5.36 2.45
C VAL A 84 7.41 -6.67 2.12
N VAL A 85 7.04 -7.71 2.86
CA VAL A 85 7.27 -9.09 2.43
C VAL A 85 5.97 -9.56 1.79
N GLN A 86 6.00 -9.79 0.48
CA GLN A 86 4.83 -10.20 -0.28
C GLN A 86 4.67 -11.71 -0.27
N THR A 87 3.50 -12.19 0.11
CA THR A 87 3.15 -13.61 -0.01
C THR A 87 2.35 -13.81 -1.28
N GLY A 88 2.87 -14.60 -2.22
CA GLY A 88 2.22 -14.83 -3.51
C GLY A 88 2.21 -13.58 -4.40
N PRO A 89 1.42 -13.60 -5.48
CA PRO A 89 1.35 -12.46 -6.40
C PRO A 89 0.61 -11.27 -5.77
N ALA A 90 1.10 -10.07 -6.04
CA ALA A 90 0.43 -8.86 -5.57
C ALA A 90 -0.78 -8.50 -6.46
N CYS A 91 -0.71 -8.82 -7.73
CA CYS A 91 -1.76 -8.49 -8.70
C CYS A 91 -2.85 -9.56 -8.74
N HIS A 92 -4.12 -9.13 -8.87
CA HIS A 92 -5.25 -10.05 -8.98
C HIS A 92 -5.19 -10.92 -10.24
N THR A 93 -4.38 -10.54 -11.23
CA THR A 93 -4.17 -11.34 -12.46
C THR A 93 -3.26 -12.53 -12.24
N GLY A 94 -2.62 -12.64 -11.08
CA GLY A 94 -1.61 -13.66 -10.78
C GLY A 94 -0.18 -13.20 -11.03
N SER A 95 0.03 -11.99 -11.53
CA SER A 95 1.38 -11.43 -11.69
C SER A 95 1.95 -11.02 -10.33
N HIS A 96 3.25 -11.24 -10.14
CA HIS A 96 3.93 -10.81 -8.91
C HIS A 96 3.81 -9.31 -8.70
N SER A 97 4.03 -8.52 -9.75
CA SER A 97 3.84 -7.07 -9.75
C SER A 97 2.66 -6.69 -10.63
N CYS A 98 1.98 -5.61 -10.26
CA CYS A 98 0.93 -5.03 -11.10
C CYS A 98 1.49 -4.33 -12.34
N PHE A 99 2.79 -3.99 -12.32
CA PHE A 99 3.44 -3.22 -13.39
C PHE A 99 4.12 -4.13 -14.40
N PHE A 100 3.31 -4.75 -15.27
CA PHE A 100 3.82 -5.68 -16.30
C PHE A 100 3.45 -5.31 -17.72
N LYS A 101 2.71 -4.21 -17.92
CA LYS A 101 2.32 -3.75 -19.25
C LYS A 101 3.27 -2.64 -19.71
N GLU A 102 4.23 -2.99 -20.55
CA GLU A 102 5.19 -2.03 -21.04
C GLU A 102 4.55 -1.11 -22.08
N ILE A 103 4.83 0.18 -22.01
CA ILE A 103 4.39 1.17 -23.01
C ILE A 103 5.58 1.82 -23.71
N PHE A 104 6.79 1.53 -23.24
CA PHE A 104 8.03 2.01 -23.86
C PHE A 104 9.13 1.00 -23.62
#